data_0b63fc7beeff4324afdb1937b8bda06f
#
_entry.id   0b63fc7beeff4324afdb1937b8bda06f
#
_cell.length_a   1.000
_cell.length_b   1.000
_cell.length_c   1.000
_cell.angle_alpha   90.00
_cell.angle_beta   90.00
_cell.angle_gamma   90.00
#
_symmetry.space_group_name_H-M   'P 1'
#
loop_
_entity.id
_entity.type
_entity.pdbx_description
1 polymer ?
#
loop_
_entity_poly.entity_id
_entity_poly.type
_entity_poly.pdbx_seq_one_letter_code
_entity_poly.pdbx_strand_id
1 'polypeptide(L)'
;GKEIVLPYDKDDEECVHIIRISDDNHELFVGRDVDISSGRSLRFACSPGEVSVLYAVAPKAGRSQIPDELLTWPEEVAAGALERLFMQTGVSWSDPLRAQYFSVQFSEGIRRAYRHTLATSPYSSYRNPVRRQRFF
;
A
#
# COMPACT_ATOMS: atom_id res chain seq x y z
N GLY A 1 25.77 1.93 -13.87
CA GLY A 1 24.67 2.61 -13.24
C GLY A 1 24.80 2.61 -11.72
N LYS A 2 24.14 3.55 -11.08
CA LYS A 2 24.14 3.65 -9.62
C LYS A 2 23.06 2.72 -9.05
N GLU A 3 23.40 2.04 -7.96
CA GLU A 3 22.46 1.20 -7.22
C GLU A 3 22.14 1.84 -5.87
N ILE A 4 20.87 1.89 -5.51
CA ILE A 4 20.35 2.42 -4.25
C ILE A 4 19.54 1.34 -3.56
N VAL A 5 19.75 1.16 -2.26
CA VAL A 5 18.98 0.24 -1.41
C VAL A 5 17.95 1.03 -0.63
N LEU A 6 16.69 0.62 -0.70
CA LEU A 6 15.61 1.24 0.06
C LEU A 6 15.78 0.99 1.57
N PRO A 7 15.59 2.02 2.43
CA PRO A 7 15.98 2.00 3.84
C PRO A 7 14.92 1.38 4.77
N TYR A 8 14.12 0.42 4.33
CA TYR A 8 13.18 -0.27 5.20
C TYR A 8 13.77 -1.57 5.78
N ASP A 9 13.22 -2.05 6.88
CA ASP A 9 13.67 -3.28 7.53
C ASP A 9 13.24 -4.51 6.72
N LYS A 10 14.21 -5.14 6.04
CA LYS A 10 13.99 -6.33 5.21
C LYS A 10 13.51 -7.56 5.99
N ASP A 11 13.73 -7.61 7.30
CA ASP A 11 13.34 -8.75 8.14
C ASP A 11 11.89 -8.67 8.58
N ASP A 12 11.36 -7.46 8.77
CA ASP A 12 10.01 -7.21 9.27
C ASP A 12 9.04 -6.68 8.20
N GLU A 13 9.56 -6.08 7.14
CA GLU A 13 8.77 -5.42 6.11
C GLU A 13 9.14 -5.89 4.71
N GLU A 14 8.20 -5.73 3.79
CA GLU A 14 8.39 -5.94 2.36
C GLU A 14 7.87 -4.74 1.57
N CYS A 15 8.56 -4.38 0.50
CA CYS A 15 8.08 -3.38 -0.43
C CYS A 15 7.02 -4.01 -1.32
N VAL A 16 5.79 -3.52 -1.23
CA VAL A 16 4.67 -4.01 -2.04
C VAL A 16 4.52 -3.23 -3.34
N HIS A 17 4.92 -1.97 -3.36
CA HIS A 17 4.80 -1.13 -4.55
C HIS A 17 5.70 0.10 -4.50
N ILE A 18 6.31 0.44 -5.63
CA ILE A 18 6.99 1.70 -5.82
C ILE A 18 6.02 2.65 -6.51
N ILE A 19 5.66 3.71 -5.80
CA ILE A 19 4.61 4.64 -6.25
C ILE A 19 5.20 5.66 -7.21
N ARG A 20 6.36 6.22 -6.86
CA ARG A 20 7.00 7.28 -7.66
C ARG A 20 8.49 7.34 -7.41
N ILE A 21 9.24 7.56 -8.46
CA ILE A 21 10.68 7.85 -8.42
C ILE A 21 10.89 9.16 -9.18
N SER A 22 11.60 10.09 -8.60
CA SER A 22 11.95 11.35 -9.25
C SER A 22 13.35 11.79 -8.90
N ASP A 23 14.03 12.41 -9.84
CA ASP A 23 15.22 13.23 -9.59
C ASP A 23 14.83 14.71 -9.53
N ASP A 24 15.82 15.61 -9.43
CA ASP A 24 15.60 17.04 -9.26
C ASP A 24 14.70 17.67 -10.34
N ASN A 25 14.60 17.06 -11.53
CA ASN A 25 13.96 17.66 -12.69
C ASN A 25 12.90 16.77 -13.36
N HIS A 26 12.95 15.44 -13.16
CA HIS A 26 12.14 14.51 -13.94
C HIS A 26 11.61 13.36 -13.11
N GLU A 27 10.45 12.86 -13.51
CA GLU A 27 9.95 11.59 -13.04
C GLU A 27 10.65 10.44 -13.78
N LEU A 28 11.11 9.45 -13.03
CA LEU A 28 11.80 8.27 -13.53
C LEU A 28 10.85 7.07 -13.52
N PHE A 29 10.90 6.28 -14.59
CA PHE A 29 9.98 5.15 -14.77
C PHE A 29 10.69 3.82 -14.62
N VAL A 30 10.09 2.92 -13.84
CA VAL A 30 10.54 1.53 -13.71
C VAL A 30 10.43 0.82 -15.05
N GLY A 31 11.48 0.11 -15.43
CA GLY A 31 11.58 -0.60 -16.70
C GLY A 31 12.13 0.25 -17.86
N ARG A 32 12.27 1.57 -17.67
CA ARG A 32 12.91 2.46 -18.64
C ARG A 32 14.17 3.12 -18.08
N ASP A 33 14.04 3.78 -16.96
CA ASP A 33 15.11 4.56 -16.33
C ASP A 33 15.69 3.87 -15.10
N VAL A 34 14.90 2.99 -14.48
CA VAL A 34 15.22 2.28 -13.24
C VAL A 34 14.80 0.83 -13.33
N ASP A 35 15.71 -0.08 -12.96
CA ASP A 35 15.41 -1.50 -12.77
C ASP A 35 15.36 -1.85 -11.29
N ILE A 36 14.43 -2.74 -10.94
CA ILE A 36 14.35 -3.32 -9.61
C ILE A 36 15.15 -4.62 -9.63
N SER A 37 16.37 -4.59 -9.07
CA SER A 37 17.25 -5.76 -9.05
C SER A 37 16.89 -6.76 -7.95
N SER A 38 16.31 -6.29 -6.87
CA SER A 38 15.70 -7.10 -5.81
C SER A 38 14.64 -6.24 -5.14
N GLY A 39 13.78 -6.80 -4.31
CA GLY A 39 12.68 -6.06 -3.67
C GLY A 39 13.07 -4.76 -2.94
N ARG A 40 14.37 -4.57 -2.67
CA ARG A 40 14.94 -3.39 -1.99
C ARG A 40 15.88 -2.55 -2.84
N SER A 41 16.46 -3.10 -3.89
CA SER A 41 17.50 -2.45 -4.66
C SER A 41 16.96 -1.88 -5.97
N LEU A 42 17.25 -0.62 -6.21
CA LEU A 42 16.96 0.10 -7.44
C LEU A 42 18.26 0.35 -8.18
N ARG A 43 18.33 -0.07 -9.42
CA ARG A 43 19.45 0.19 -10.32
C ARG A 43 19.06 1.21 -11.37
N PHE A 44 19.78 2.30 -11.43
CA PHE A 44 19.54 3.39 -12.38
C PHE A 44 20.35 3.22 -13.66
N ALA A 45 19.72 3.43 -14.79
CA ALA A 45 20.39 3.39 -16.10
C ALA A 45 21.47 4.50 -16.23
N CYS A 46 21.19 5.65 -15.67
CA CYS A 46 22.10 6.78 -15.54
C CYS A 46 22.48 6.99 -14.08
N SER A 47 23.50 7.83 -13.82
CA SER A 47 23.83 8.24 -12.45
C SER A 47 23.03 9.51 -12.10
N PRO A 48 21.86 9.39 -11.47
CA PRO A 48 21.10 10.55 -11.03
C PRO A 48 21.82 11.27 -9.90
N GLY A 49 21.52 12.52 -9.68
CA GLY A 49 21.94 13.26 -8.50
C GLY A 49 21.20 12.82 -7.26
N GLU A 50 20.42 13.70 -6.68
CA GLU A 50 19.50 13.37 -5.60
C GLU A 50 18.23 12.69 -6.15
N VAL A 51 17.80 11.61 -5.52
CA VAL A 51 16.61 10.85 -5.94
C VAL A 51 15.64 10.75 -4.79
N SER A 52 14.39 11.10 -5.07
CA SER A 52 13.25 10.87 -4.17
C SER A 52 12.49 9.63 -4.61
N VAL A 53 12.29 8.70 -3.67
CA VAL A 53 11.51 7.48 -3.92
C VAL A 53 10.36 7.41 -2.94
N LEU A 54 9.15 7.37 -3.47
CA LEU A 54 7.93 7.10 -2.70
C LEU A 54 7.52 5.65 -2.94
N TYR A 55 7.49 4.86 -1.88
CA TYR A 55 7.16 3.44 -1.96
C TYR A 55 6.26 3.03 -0.78
N ALA A 56 5.52 1.96 -0.99
CA ALA A 56 4.67 1.36 0.03
C ALA A 56 5.32 0.10 0.58
N VAL A 57 5.31 -0.04 1.90
CA VAL A 57 5.78 -1.23 2.60
C VAL A 57 4.63 -1.87 3.36
N ALA A 58 4.68 -3.19 3.50
CA ALA A 58 3.76 -3.95 4.32
C ALA A 58 4.55 -4.83 5.30
N PRO A 59 4.00 -5.13 6.48
CA PRO A 59 4.61 -6.09 7.39
C PRO A 59 4.61 -7.48 6.75
N LYS A 60 5.72 -8.22 6.94
CA LYS A 60 5.80 -9.60 6.50
C LYS A 60 4.84 -10.49 7.28
N ALA A 61 4.29 -11.49 6.61
CA ALA A 61 3.46 -12.50 7.23
C ALA A 61 4.19 -13.22 8.39
N GLY A 62 3.47 -13.55 9.45
CA GLY A 62 4.01 -14.25 10.61
C GLY A 62 4.77 -13.37 11.62
N ARG A 63 4.79 -12.06 11.43
CA ARG A 63 5.36 -11.15 12.42
C ARG A 63 4.33 -10.80 13.50
N SER A 64 4.82 -10.61 14.73
CA SER A 64 3.99 -10.29 15.89
C SER A 64 3.72 -8.80 16.06
N GLN A 65 4.48 -7.96 15.36
CA GLN A 65 4.36 -6.51 15.41
C GLN A 65 3.65 -5.99 14.16
N ILE A 66 2.79 -5.02 14.36
CA ILE A 66 2.10 -4.29 13.29
C ILE A 66 2.55 -2.83 13.31
N PRO A 67 2.59 -2.15 12.15
CA PRO A 67 2.90 -0.72 12.09
C PRO A 67 1.90 0.11 12.89
N ASP A 68 2.39 1.18 13.52
CA ASP A 68 1.57 2.08 14.33
C ASP A 68 0.44 2.74 13.53
N GLU A 69 0.62 2.92 12.23
CA GLU A 69 -0.39 3.47 11.33
C GLU A 69 -1.66 2.60 11.29
N LEU A 70 -1.54 1.29 11.44
CA LEU A 70 -2.69 0.38 11.50
C LEU A 70 -3.47 0.48 12.81
N LEU A 71 -2.88 1.02 13.88
CA LEU A 71 -3.57 1.26 15.14
C LEU A 71 -4.66 2.33 15.04
N THR A 72 -4.65 3.13 13.99
CA THR A 72 -5.71 4.09 13.67
C THR A 72 -6.99 3.39 13.15
N TRP A 73 -6.86 2.15 12.70
CA TRP A 73 -7.92 1.37 12.04
C TRP A 73 -8.17 0.02 12.75
N PRO A 74 -8.39 0.00 14.09
CA PRO A 74 -8.46 -1.24 14.84
C PRO A 74 -9.67 -2.10 14.48
N GLU A 75 -10.83 -1.50 14.23
CA GLU A 75 -12.05 -2.22 13.89
C GLU A 75 -11.97 -2.87 12.51
N GLU A 76 -11.36 -2.19 11.54
CA GLU A 76 -11.16 -2.67 10.18
C GLU A 76 -10.17 -3.84 10.14
N VAL A 77 -9.08 -3.74 10.89
CA VAL A 77 -8.10 -4.83 11.02
C VAL A 77 -8.76 -6.05 11.70
N ALA A 78 -9.53 -5.82 12.77
CA ALA A 78 -10.27 -6.88 13.45
C ALA A 78 -11.30 -7.54 12.52
N ALA A 79 -12.03 -6.78 11.72
CA ALA A 79 -12.99 -7.31 10.75
C ALA A 79 -12.32 -8.25 9.73
N GLY A 80 -11.15 -7.86 9.18
CA GLY A 80 -10.39 -8.70 8.26
C GLY A 80 -9.89 -10.00 8.90
N ALA A 81 -9.46 -9.94 10.14
CA ALA A 81 -9.04 -11.13 10.90
C ALA A 81 -10.22 -12.06 11.20
N LEU A 82 -11.35 -11.51 11.62
CA LEU A 82 -12.58 -12.27 11.92
C LEU A 82 -13.17 -12.94 10.68
N GLU A 83 -13.17 -12.26 9.53
CA GLU A 83 -13.55 -12.87 8.25
C GLU A 83 -12.76 -14.15 8.00
N ARG A 84 -11.44 -14.10 8.11
CA ARG A 84 -10.57 -15.24 7.86
C ARG A 84 -10.76 -16.36 8.89
N LEU A 85 -10.98 -16.02 10.16
CA LEU A 85 -11.22 -17.00 11.20
C LEU A 85 -12.54 -17.74 10.98
N PHE A 86 -13.63 -17.04 10.67
CA PHE A 86 -14.93 -17.64 10.43
C PHE A 86 -15.03 -18.43 9.12
N MET A 87 -14.15 -18.14 8.16
CA MET A 87 -14.07 -18.90 6.90
C MET A 87 -13.32 -20.24 7.03
N GLN A 88 -12.65 -20.49 8.15
CA GLN A 88 -11.95 -21.75 8.34
C GLN A 88 -12.94 -22.92 8.39
N THR A 89 -12.65 -23.99 7.65
CA THR A 89 -13.46 -25.20 7.63
C THR A 89 -12.94 -26.23 8.65
N GLY A 90 -13.83 -27.07 9.18
CA GLY A 90 -13.45 -28.16 10.10
C GLY A 90 -13.10 -27.70 11.51
N VAL A 91 -13.45 -26.48 11.90
CA VAL A 91 -13.26 -25.93 13.24
C VAL A 91 -14.60 -25.54 13.87
N SER A 92 -14.67 -25.54 15.22
CA SER A 92 -15.90 -25.25 15.94
C SER A 92 -16.43 -23.81 15.76
N TRP A 93 -15.56 -22.87 15.46
CA TRP A 93 -15.91 -21.47 15.26
C TRP A 93 -16.22 -21.11 13.80
N SER A 94 -16.22 -22.09 12.90
CA SER A 94 -16.57 -21.85 11.48
C SER A 94 -18.00 -21.30 11.36
N ASP A 95 -18.16 -20.16 10.73
CA ASP A 95 -19.45 -19.51 10.51
C ASP A 95 -19.42 -18.67 9.22
N PRO A 96 -19.84 -19.26 8.09
CA PRO A 96 -19.80 -18.56 6.79
C PRO A 96 -20.64 -17.28 6.74
N LEU A 97 -21.73 -17.19 7.48
CA LEU A 97 -22.58 -15.99 7.50
C LEU A 97 -21.88 -14.83 8.23
N ARG A 98 -21.24 -15.11 9.35
CA ARG A 98 -20.41 -14.10 10.03
C ARG A 98 -19.19 -13.71 9.20
N ALA A 99 -18.56 -14.67 8.53
CA ALA A 99 -17.47 -14.38 7.61
C ALA A 99 -17.89 -13.38 6.53
N GLN A 100 -19.06 -13.57 5.92
CA GLN A 100 -19.62 -12.65 4.92
C GLN A 100 -19.89 -11.26 5.49
N TYR A 101 -20.45 -11.18 6.69
CA TYR A 101 -20.67 -9.90 7.37
C TYR A 101 -19.35 -9.13 7.57
N PHE A 102 -18.32 -9.79 8.10
CA PHE A 102 -17.02 -9.15 8.32
C PHE A 102 -16.28 -8.85 7.03
N SER A 103 -16.49 -9.62 5.97
CA SER A 103 -15.97 -9.32 4.63
C SER A 103 -16.46 -7.96 4.13
N VAL A 104 -17.75 -7.69 4.28
CA VAL A 104 -18.33 -6.39 3.92
C VAL A 104 -17.75 -5.27 4.78
N GLN A 105 -17.65 -5.46 6.09
CA GLN A 105 -17.08 -4.47 7.01
C GLN A 105 -15.62 -4.17 6.68
N PHE A 106 -14.83 -5.18 6.38
CA PHE A 106 -13.43 -5.03 6.00
C PHE A 106 -13.28 -4.27 4.68
N SER A 107 -14.06 -4.61 3.67
CA SER A 107 -14.05 -3.93 2.37
C SER A 107 -14.42 -2.45 2.49
N GLU A 108 -15.42 -2.12 3.30
CA GLU A 108 -15.78 -0.73 3.58
C GLU A 108 -14.68 0.00 4.35
N GLY A 109 -14.00 -0.68 5.27
CA GLY A 109 -12.85 -0.14 5.99
C GLY A 109 -11.70 0.21 5.04
N ILE A 110 -11.36 -0.67 4.10
CA ILE A 110 -10.33 -0.41 3.08
C ILE A 110 -10.70 0.81 2.24
N ARG A 111 -11.96 0.93 1.81
CA ARG A 111 -12.44 2.08 1.03
C ARG A 111 -12.32 3.39 1.82
N ARG A 112 -12.65 3.38 3.11
CA ARG A 112 -12.49 4.55 3.99
C ARG A 112 -11.01 4.94 4.16
N ALA A 113 -10.14 3.97 4.40
CA ALA A 113 -8.71 4.20 4.52
C ALA A 113 -8.13 4.77 3.24
N TYR A 114 -8.53 4.24 2.09
CA TYR A 114 -8.11 4.74 0.79
C TYR A 114 -8.55 6.18 0.56
N ARG A 115 -9.80 6.52 0.84
CA ARG A 115 -10.30 7.90 0.74
C ARG A 115 -9.56 8.84 1.69
N HIS A 116 -9.26 8.38 2.90
CA HIS A 116 -8.48 9.16 3.86
C HIS A 116 -7.07 9.45 3.33
N THR A 117 -6.42 8.45 2.75
CA THR A 117 -5.10 8.61 2.11
C THR A 117 -5.14 9.63 0.97
N LEU A 118 -6.16 9.57 0.10
CA LEU A 118 -6.32 10.54 -0.98
C LEU A 118 -6.55 11.97 -0.46
N ALA A 119 -7.28 12.13 0.63
CA ALA A 119 -7.58 13.44 1.21
C ALA A 119 -6.39 14.07 1.95
N THR A 120 -5.52 13.24 2.54
CA THR A 120 -4.46 13.70 3.44
C THR A 120 -3.05 13.64 2.82
N SER A 121 -2.86 12.88 1.74
CA SER A 121 -1.54 12.74 1.11
C SER A 121 -1.21 13.96 0.25
N PRO A 122 -0.07 14.65 0.50
CA PRO A 122 0.39 15.75 -0.34
C PRO A 122 0.83 15.28 -1.74
N TYR A 123 1.07 13.97 -1.90
CA TYR A 123 1.49 13.35 -3.16
C TYR A 123 0.32 12.80 -3.97
N SER A 124 -0.90 12.91 -3.48
CA SER A 124 -2.09 12.52 -4.23
C SER A 124 -2.31 13.46 -5.40
N SER A 125 -2.13 12.97 -6.60
CA SER A 125 -2.43 13.69 -7.85
C SER A 125 -3.88 13.51 -8.29
N TYR A 126 -4.70 12.83 -7.47
CA TYR A 126 -6.10 12.60 -7.80
C TYR A 126 -6.86 13.92 -7.72
N ARG A 127 -7.10 14.48 -8.88
CA ARG A 127 -8.08 15.55 -9.06
C ARG A 127 -9.31 14.94 -9.72
N ASN A 128 -10.41 14.96 -9.02
CA ASN A 128 -11.70 14.65 -9.63
C ASN A 128 -12.17 15.90 -10.39
N PRO A 129 -11.96 16.01 -11.71
CA PRO A 129 -12.46 17.16 -12.45
C PRO A 129 -13.98 17.09 -12.47
N VAL A 130 -14.63 17.96 -11.73
CA VAL A 130 -16.06 18.17 -11.85
C VAL A 130 -16.31 18.71 -13.26
N ARG A 131 -16.76 17.85 -14.17
CA ARG A 131 -17.21 18.31 -15.48
C ARG A 131 -18.47 19.14 -15.26
N ARG A 132 -18.38 20.43 -15.56
CA ARG A 132 -19.57 21.26 -15.68
C ARG A 132 -20.39 20.72 -16.85
N GLN A 133 -21.47 20.03 -16.57
CA GLN A 133 -22.48 19.73 -17.57
C GLN A 133 -23.28 21.02 -17.79
N ARG A 134 -23.26 21.49 -19.04
CA ARG A 134 -24.24 22.50 -19.46
C ARG A 134 -25.55 21.77 -19.69
N PHE A 135 -26.55 22.09 -18.92
CA PHE A 135 -27.91 21.52 -19.04
C PHE A 135 -28.75 22.15 -20.17
N PHE A 136 -28.17 23.10 -20.90
CA PHE A 136 -28.81 23.77 -22.03
C PHE A 136 -27.80 24.07 -23.13
#